data_ead5287b2baeb907d6fd0e9db61aac7b
#
_entry.id   ead5287b2baeb907d6fd0e9db61aac7b
#
_cell.length_a   1.000
_cell.length_b   1.000
_cell.length_c   1.000
_cell.angle_alpha   90.00
_cell.angle_beta   90.00
_cell.angle_gamma   90.00
#
_symmetry.space_group_name_H-M   'P 1'
#
loop_
_entity.id
_entity.type
_entity.pdbx_description
1 polymer ?
#
loop_
_entity_poly.entity_id
_entity_poly.type
_entity_poly.pdbx_seq_one_letter_code
_entity_poly.pdbx_strand_id
1 'polypeptide(L)'
;SLDPHQTVAAGTREVLFNLFEGLVKPNSKGELIPAVAERYQLSEDGRTYTFTLREGVKFHNGATVTAEDVVYSIERCADTSEGTPLVPAFSVIQEVKAVDEKTVTITIAQRDLEFISYLTSAIIPKGYDDQATHPVGTGPFMYVSRSPQENFVIQRFDDYWGTPAYLDKVTYKIYESADALVTALKGKSIDLCAH
;
A
#
# COMPACT_ATOMS: atom_id res chain seq x y z
N SER A 1 6.61 -5.45 -13.40
CA SER A 1 7.04 -4.61 -12.30
C SER A 1 6.34 -5.01 -11.01
N LEU A 2 7.07 -4.98 -9.91
CA LEU A 2 6.53 -5.21 -8.57
C LEU A 2 6.21 -3.89 -7.86
N ASP A 3 6.39 -2.76 -8.54
CA ASP A 3 6.07 -1.44 -8.00
C ASP A 3 4.55 -1.34 -7.81
N PRO A 4 4.05 -1.10 -6.59
CA PRO A 4 2.62 -1.11 -6.31
C PRO A 4 1.86 0.02 -7.02
N HIS A 5 2.54 1.11 -7.38
CA HIS A 5 1.91 2.23 -8.07
C HIS A 5 1.82 2.01 -9.58
N GLN A 6 2.62 1.11 -10.14
CA GLN A 6 2.77 0.95 -11.58
C GLN A 6 2.25 -0.37 -12.12
N THR A 7 2.10 -1.39 -11.28
CA THR A 7 1.72 -2.70 -11.77
C THR A 7 0.26 -2.75 -12.21
N VAL A 8 0.01 -3.39 -13.35
CA VAL A 8 -1.34 -3.56 -13.89
C VAL A 8 -1.76 -5.03 -13.97
N ALA A 9 -0.83 -5.95 -13.82
CA ALA A 9 -1.12 -7.38 -13.88
C ALA A 9 -1.91 -7.81 -12.65
N ALA A 10 -3.09 -8.40 -12.86
CA ALA A 10 -3.99 -8.76 -11.77
C ALA A 10 -3.35 -9.70 -10.75
N GLY A 11 -2.67 -10.75 -11.20
CA GLY A 11 -2.04 -11.69 -10.28
C GLY A 11 -0.96 -11.05 -9.43
N THR A 12 -0.17 -10.13 -10.01
CA THR A 12 0.84 -9.39 -9.26
C THR A 12 0.19 -8.46 -8.24
N ARG A 13 -0.89 -7.78 -8.61
CA ARG A 13 -1.60 -6.88 -7.70
C ARG A 13 -2.15 -7.62 -6.49
N GLU A 14 -2.68 -8.81 -6.67
CA GLU A 14 -3.19 -9.62 -5.58
C GLU A 14 -2.08 -10.00 -4.59
N VAL A 15 -0.92 -10.36 -5.09
CA VAL A 15 0.23 -10.67 -4.22
C VAL A 15 0.68 -9.43 -3.47
N LEU A 16 0.81 -8.31 -4.18
CA LEU A 16 1.28 -7.06 -3.59
C LEU A 16 0.30 -6.51 -2.54
N PHE A 17 -0.97 -6.86 -2.63
CA PHE A 17 -1.97 -6.47 -1.63
C PHE A 17 -1.55 -6.85 -0.21
N ASN A 18 -0.82 -7.95 -0.05
CA ASN A 18 -0.33 -8.41 1.25
C ASN A 18 0.95 -7.71 1.71
N LEU A 19 1.61 -6.98 0.83
CA LEU A 19 2.86 -6.29 1.13
C LEU A 19 2.67 -4.82 1.44
N PHE A 20 1.59 -4.22 0.94
CA PHE A 20 1.41 -2.77 0.97
C PHE A 20 0.09 -2.38 1.60
N GLU A 21 0.11 -1.21 2.24
CA GLU A 21 -1.09 -0.58 2.77
C GLU A 21 -1.08 0.90 2.44
N GLY A 22 -2.27 1.49 2.33
CA GLY A 22 -2.43 2.92 2.19
C GLY A 22 -2.69 3.59 3.54
N LEU A 23 -3.16 4.83 3.48
CA LEU A 23 -3.64 5.53 4.68
C LEU A 23 -4.84 4.79 5.27
N VAL A 24 -5.69 4.25 4.39
CA VAL A 24 -6.82 3.39 4.73
C VAL A 24 -6.70 2.10 3.93
N LYS A 25 -7.43 1.07 4.34
CA LYS A 25 -7.45 -0.19 3.61
C LYS A 25 -8.85 -0.81 3.68
N PRO A 26 -9.23 -1.66 2.71
CA PRO A 26 -10.49 -2.38 2.81
C PRO A 26 -10.36 -3.54 3.80
N ASN A 27 -11.41 -3.79 4.57
CA ASN A 27 -11.49 -4.99 5.41
C ASN A 27 -12.12 -6.14 4.60
N SER A 28 -12.35 -7.29 5.25
CA SER A 28 -12.92 -8.46 4.59
C SER A 28 -14.34 -8.22 4.02
N LYS A 29 -15.03 -7.18 4.49
CA LYS A 29 -16.36 -6.81 4.00
C LYS A 29 -16.32 -5.71 2.94
N GLY A 30 -15.12 -5.27 2.55
CA GLY A 30 -14.97 -4.18 1.60
C GLY A 30 -15.12 -2.79 2.20
N GLU A 31 -15.29 -2.68 3.51
CA GLU A 31 -15.38 -1.40 4.19
C GLU A 31 -13.99 -0.82 4.40
N LEU A 32 -13.84 0.51 4.29
CA LEU A 32 -12.57 1.17 4.52
C LEU A 32 -12.32 1.33 6.02
N ILE A 33 -11.15 0.90 6.45
CA ILE A 33 -10.72 1.02 7.85
C ILE A 33 -9.37 1.73 7.91
N PRO A 34 -9.02 2.32 9.06
CA PRO A 34 -7.71 2.92 9.24
C PRO A 34 -6.57 1.91 9.04
N ALA A 35 -5.51 2.34 8.37
CA ALA A 35 -4.32 1.53 8.17
C ALA A 35 -3.09 2.31 8.64
N VAL A 36 -2.29 2.89 7.74
CA VAL A 36 -1.15 3.71 8.16
C VAL A 36 -1.63 4.94 8.93
N ALA A 37 -2.76 5.52 8.55
CA ALA A 37 -3.40 6.56 9.35
C ALA A 37 -4.27 5.92 10.43
N GLU A 38 -4.13 6.41 11.64
CA GLU A 38 -4.95 5.98 12.78
C GLU A 38 -6.36 6.55 12.69
N ARG A 39 -6.46 7.80 12.21
CA ARG A 39 -7.73 8.51 12.06
C ARG A 39 -7.56 9.67 11.10
N TYR A 40 -8.67 10.25 10.67
CA TYR A 40 -8.65 11.48 9.90
C TYR A 40 -9.87 12.35 10.23
N GLN A 41 -9.75 13.62 9.89
CA GLN A 41 -10.83 14.60 10.02
C GLN A 41 -11.01 15.28 8.67
N LEU A 42 -12.26 15.62 8.35
CA LEU A 42 -12.60 16.35 7.14
C LEU A 42 -13.08 17.75 7.53
N SER A 43 -12.56 18.78 6.84
CA SER A 43 -12.99 20.16 7.06
C SER A 43 -14.47 20.35 6.74
N GLU A 44 -15.06 21.45 7.23
CA GLU A 44 -16.48 21.76 7.01
C GLU A 44 -16.84 21.84 5.53
N ASP A 45 -15.94 22.40 4.72
CA ASP A 45 -16.18 22.51 3.27
C ASP A 45 -15.94 21.18 2.52
N GLY A 46 -15.49 20.15 3.23
CA GLY A 46 -15.26 18.83 2.64
C GLY A 46 -14.05 18.73 1.72
N ARG A 47 -13.14 19.70 1.75
CA ARG A 47 -12.01 19.77 0.83
C ARG A 47 -10.67 19.42 1.44
N THR A 48 -10.53 19.49 2.75
CA THR A 48 -9.25 19.23 3.42
C THR A 48 -9.38 18.05 4.38
N TYR A 49 -8.59 17.01 4.11
CA TYR A 49 -8.46 15.84 4.97
C TYR A 49 -7.21 16.02 5.82
N THR A 50 -7.34 15.85 7.12
CA THR A 50 -6.19 15.85 8.04
C THR A 50 -6.03 14.45 8.62
N PHE A 51 -4.94 13.80 8.25
CA PHE A 51 -4.64 12.43 8.70
C PHE A 51 -3.64 12.46 9.84
N THR A 52 -3.94 11.69 10.89
CA THR A 52 -3.00 11.43 11.97
C THR A 52 -2.43 10.03 11.77
N LEU A 53 -1.12 9.93 11.61
CA LEU A 53 -0.46 8.66 11.38
C LEU A 53 -0.41 7.84 12.66
N ARG A 54 -0.49 6.52 12.50
CA ARG A 54 -0.38 5.57 13.59
C ARG A 54 1.05 5.56 14.11
N GLU A 55 1.22 5.49 15.43
CA GLU A 55 2.55 5.39 16.04
C GLU A 55 3.21 4.05 15.72
N GLY A 56 4.51 4.09 15.46
CA GLY A 56 5.31 2.88 15.38
C GLY A 56 5.10 2.01 14.15
N VAL A 57 4.46 2.52 13.09
CA VAL A 57 4.33 1.78 11.85
C VAL A 57 5.69 1.71 11.18
N LYS A 58 6.12 0.49 10.84
CA LYS A 58 7.41 0.27 10.20
C LYS A 58 7.27 -0.24 8.78
N PHE A 59 8.18 0.22 7.93
CA PHE A 59 8.39 -0.41 6.63
C PHE A 59 9.14 -1.72 6.80
N HIS A 60 9.09 -2.57 5.80
CA HIS A 60 9.77 -3.86 5.81
C HIS A 60 11.29 -3.74 5.96
N ASN A 61 11.86 -2.60 5.60
CA ASN A 61 13.29 -2.33 5.75
C ASN A 61 13.66 -1.82 7.16
N GLY A 62 12.71 -1.74 8.07
CA GLY A 62 12.94 -1.31 9.45
C GLY A 62 12.76 0.17 9.71
N ALA A 63 12.62 0.99 8.68
CA ALA A 63 12.41 2.44 8.85
C ALA A 63 10.99 2.72 9.37
N THR A 64 10.86 3.72 10.23
CA THR A 64 9.55 4.15 10.72
C THR A 64 8.89 5.05 9.68
N VAL A 65 7.59 4.83 9.44
CA VAL A 65 6.81 5.66 8.53
C VAL A 65 6.66 7.07 9.11
N THR A 66 6.91 8.07 8.28
CA THR A 66 6.70 9.48 8.63
C THR A 66 5.76 10.15 7.63
N ALA A 67 5.30 11.35 7.99
CA ALA A 67 4.46 12.15 7.10
C ALA A 67 5.12 12.41 5.74
N GLU A 68 6.44 12.56 5.72
CA GLU A 68 7.17 12.77 4.45
C GLU A 68 7.04 11.57 3.51
N ASP A 69 7.02 10.35 4.04
CA ASP A 69 6.79 9.15 3.21
C ASP A 69 5.40 9.16 2.60
N VAL A 70 4.41 9.59 3.36
CA VAL A 70 3.03 9.70 2.87
C VAL A 70 2.93 10.75 1.78
N VAL A 71 3.49 11.93 2.00
CA VAL A 71 3.51 13.01 0.99
C VAL A 71 4.18 12.52 -0.29
N TYR A 72 5.35 11.92 -0.17
CA TYR A 72 6.07 11.34 -1.31
C TYR A 72 5.21 10.36 -2.09
N SER A 73 4.56 9.44 -1.40
CA SER A 73 3.75 8.39 -2.03
C SER A 73 2.54 8.95 -2.77
N ILE A 74 1.85 9.91 -2.17
CA ILE A 74 0.67 10.53 -2.78
C ILE A 74 1.09 11.39 -3.98
N GLU A 75 2.12 12.22 -3.82
CA GLU A 75 2.61 13.08 -4.90
C GLU A 75 3.10 12.26 -6.10
N ARG A 76 3.75 11.13 -5.84
CA ARG A 76 4.19 10.24 -6.90
C ARG A 76 3.02 9.72 -7.74
N CYS A 77 1.93 9.36 -7.08
CA CYS A 77 0.72 8.88 -7.76
C CYS A 77 -0.06 9.99 -8.45
N ALA A 78 0.11 11.23 -8.01
CA ALA A 78 -0.57 12.41 -8.57
C ALA A 78 0.24 13.09 -9.67
N ASP A 79 1.50 12.73 -9.83
CA ASP A 79 2.41 13.40 -10.77
C ASP A 79 1.95 13.25 -12.21
N THR A 80 1.90 14.37 -12.92
CA THR A 80 1.48 14.45 -14.34
C THR A 80 2.62 14.76 -15.29
N SER A 81 3.85 14.84 -14.81
CA SER A 81 5.00 15.21 -15.64
C SER A 81 5.21 14.29 -16.84
N GLU A 82 4.79 13.03 -16.72
CA GLU A 82 4.90 12.05 -17.80
C GLU A 82 3.53 11.66 -18.40
N GLY A 83 2.51 12.51 -18.20
CA GLY A 83 1.17 12.27 -18.74
C GLY A 83 0.11 12.11 -17.66
N THR A 84 -0.73 11.10 -17.81
CA THR A 84 -1.81 10.83 -16.85
C THR A 84 -1.24 10.35 -15.51
N PRO A 85 -1.74 10.82 -14.37
CA PRO A 85 -1.28 10.35 -13.05
C PRO A 85 -1.47 8.85 -12.90
N LEU A 86 -0.61 8.21 -12.10
CA LEU A 86 -0.73 6.78 -11.81
C LEU A 86 -2.06 6.45 -11.11
N VAL A 87 -2.57 7.37 -10.30
CA VAL A 87 -3.92 7.31 -9.75
C VAL A 87 -4.69 8.49 -10.33
N PRO A 88 -5.47 8.30 -11.38
CA PRO A 88 -6.15 9.40 -12.07
C PRO A 88 -7.06 10.25 -11.17
N ALA A 89 -7.66 9.65 -10.15
CA ALA A 89 -8.49 10.37 -9.19
C ALA A 89 -7.71 11.43 -8.40
N PHE A 90 -6.37 11.32 -8.35
CA PHE A 90 -5.54 12.30 -7.63
C PHE A 90 -5.33 13.59 -8.41
N SER A 91 -5.84 13.69 -9.63
CA SER A 91 -5.80 14.95 -10.39
C SER A 91 -6.55 16.09 -9.69
N VAL A 92 -7.46 15.78 -8.78
CA VAL A 92 -8.20 16.79 -8.01
C VAL A 92 -7.43 17.32 -6.81
N ILE A 93 -6.28 16.74 -6.49
CA ILE A 93 -5.47 17.18 -5.34
C ILE A 93 -4.82 18.51 -5.66
N GLN A 94 -5.05 19.50 -4.78
CA GLN A 94 -4.41 20.80 -4.87
C GLN A 94 -3.15 20.90 -4.03
N GLU A 95 -3.14 20.20 -2.88
CA GLU A 95 -1.99 20.25 -1.98
C GLU A 95 -1.93 18.97 -1.14
N VAL A 96 -0.73 18.44 -0.97
CA VAL A 96 -0.42 17.40 0.01
C VAL A 96 0.71 17.94 0.86
N LYS A 97 0.53 17.98 2.17
CA LYS A 97 1.46 18.63 3.07
C LYS A 97 1.71 17.84 4.34
N ALA A 98 2.97 17.68 4.71
CA ALA A 98 3.36 17.18 6.01
C ALA A 98 3.35 18.35 7.00
N VAL A 99 2.41 18.33 7.94
CA VAL A 99 2.30 19.39 8.96
C VAL A 99 3.37 19.16 10.03
N ASP A 100 3.53 17.90 10.42
CA ASP A 100 4.60 17.43 11.30
C ASP A 100 4.87 15.96 10.96
N GLU A 101 5.68 15.26 11.76
CA GLU A 101 6.07 13.89 11.47
C GLU A 101 4.91 12.90 11.45
N LYS A 102 3.79 13.24 12.07
CA LYS A 102 2.64 12.35 12.21
C LYS A 102 1.35 12.91 11.63
N THR A 103 1.39 14.08 11.00
CA THR A 103 0.19 14.73 10.49
C THR A 103 0.36 15.12 9.04
N VAL A 104 -0.58 14.68 8.21
CA VAL A 104 -0.61 14.99 6.77
C VAL A 104 -1.94 15.60 6.42
N THR A 105 -1.93 16.68 5.65
CA THR A 105 -3.15 17.26 5.09
C THR A 105 -3.18 17.06 3.58
N ILE A 106 -4.37 16.76 3.07
CA ILE A 106 -4.63 16.65 1.62
C ILE A 106 -5.81 17.55 1.31
N THR A 107 -5.60 18.51 0.41
CA THR A 107 -6.65 19.44 -0.04
C THR A 107 -7.03 19.11 -1.47
N ILE A 108 -8.33 18.98 -1.72
CA ILE A 108 -8.86 18.68 -3.06
C ILE A 108 -9.67 19.85 -3.60
N ALA A 109 -9.84 19.88 -4.92
CA ALA A 109 -10.49 21.01 -5.61
C ALA A 109 -11.95 21.17 -5.23
N GLN A 110 -12.66 20.07 -5.02
CA GLN A 110 -14.09 20.05 -4.70
C GLN A 110 -14.37 18.97 -3.69
N ARG A 111 -15.42 19.16 -2.89
CA ARG A 111 -15.89 18.13 -1.98
C ARG A 111 -16.23 16.87 -2.75
N ASP A 112 -15.69 15.73 -2.32
CA ASP A 112 -15.96 14.41 -2.91
C ASP A 112 -15.81 13.35 -1.82
N LEU A 113 -16.94 12.83 -1.34
CA LEU A 113 -16.94 11.86 -0.25
C LEU A 113 -16.39 10.50 -0.65
N GLU A 114 -16.21 10.26 -1.96
CA GLU A 114 -15.61 9.03 -2.45
C GLU A 114 -14.09 9.12 -2.57
N PHE A 115 -13.53 10.32 -2.42
CA PHE A 115 -12.08 10.51 -2.56
C PHE A 115 -11.29 9.61 -1.60
N ILE A 116 -11.80 9.40 -0.39
CA ILE A 116 -11.12 8.59 0.62
C ILE A 116 -10.82 7.16 0.12
N SER A 117 -11.65 6.61 -0.78
CA SER A 117 -11.47 5.26 -1.30
C SER A 117 -10.22 5.11 -2.14
N TYR A 118 -9.69 6.21 -2.68
CA TYR A 118 -8.46 6.19 -3.48
C TYR A 118 -7.21 6.26 -2.60
N LEU A 119 -7.36 6.54 -1.32
CA LEU A 119 -6.25 6.59 -0.37
C LEU A 119 -5.87 5.22 0.17
N THR A 120 -6.31 4.17 -0.52
CA THR A 120 -5.79 2.81 -0.36
C THR A 120 -4.48 2.62 -1.13
N SER A 121 -4.07 3.59 -1.94
CA SER A 121 -2.80 3.52 -2.66
C SER A 121 -1.63 3.35 -1.70
N ALA A 122 -0.65 2.55 -2.10
CA ALA A 122 0.43 2.12 -1.22
C ALA A 122 1.28 3.28 -0.71
N ILE A 123 1.57 3.28 0.58
CA ILE A 123 2.56 4.16 1.19
C ILE A 123 3.90 3.45 1.12
N ILE A 124 4.89 4.11 0.51
CA ILE A 124 6.22 3.57 0.27
C ILE A 124 7.28 4.50 0.86
N PRO A 125 8.48 3.98 1.14
CA PRO A 125 9.54 4.83 1.70
C PRO A 125 9.99 5.89 0.71
N LYS A 126 10.10 7.12 1.20
CA LYS A 126 10.59 8.26 0.39
C LYS A 126 12.00 7.97 -0.10
N GLY A 127 12.19 8.13 -1.41
CA GLY A 127 13.49 7.97 -2.02
C GLY A 127 13.95 6.53 -2.26
N TYR A 128 13.13 5.54 -1.88
CA TYR A 128 13.44 4.15 -2.16
C TYR A 128 13.01 3.83 -3.61
N ASP A 129 13.96 3.53 -4.48
CA ASP A 129 13.73 3.41 -5.92
C ASP A 129 13.78 1.99 -6.47
N ASP A 130 13.89 0.98 -5.62
CA ASP A 130 13.93 -0.43 -6.02
C ASP A 130 12.60 -1.17 -5.91
N GLN A 131 11.48 -0.45 -5.85
CA GLN A 131 10.16 -1.09 -5.70
C GLN A 131 9.84 -2.09 -6.81
N ALA A 132 10.32 -1.83 -8.01
CA ALA A 132 10.02 -2.72 -9.15
C ALA A 132 10.60 -4.12 -9.00
N THR A 133 11.69 -4.28 -8.27
CA THR A 133 12.41 -5.55 -8.11
C THR A 133 12.42 -6.06 -6.67
N HIS A 134 12.41 -5.16 -5.70
CA HIS A 134 12.46 -5.48 -4.26
C HIS A 134 11.44 -4.64 -3.52
N PRO A 135 10.14 -4.98 -3.60
CA PRO A 135 9.09 -4.17 -3.00
C PRO A 135 9.23 -4.09 -1.48
N VAL A 136 9.05 -2.88 -0.95
CA VAL A 136 9.09 -2.58 0.49
C VAL A 136 7.84 -1.78 0.83
N GLY A 137 7.02 -2.32 1.70
CA GLY A 137 5.78 -1.70 2.15
C GLY A 137 5.63 -1.81 3.65
N THR A 138 4.38 -1.71 4.11
CA THR A 138 4.04 -1.77 5.55
C THR A 138 3.12 -2.94 5.89
N GLY A 139 2.77 -3.78 4.92
CA GLY A 139 1.78 -4.83 5.09
C GLY A 139 2.23 -5.99 5.97
N PRO A 140 1.33 -6.94 6.23
CA PRO A 140 1.60 -8.06 7.14
C PRO A 140 2.62 -9.06 6.62
N PHE A 141 2.90 -9.04 5.32
CA PHE A 141 3.94 -9.87 4.69
C PHE A 141 4.98 -8.98 4.03
N MET A 142 6.18 -9.51 3.88
CA MET A 142 7.28 -8.82 3.22
C MET A 142 7.86 -9.70 2.12
N TYR A 143 8.44 -9.05 1.10
CA TYR A 143 9.07 -9.72 -0.03
C TYR A 143 10.31 -10.50 0.40
N VAL A 144 10.46 -11.72 -0.12
CA VAL A 144 11.65 -12.53 0.07
C VAL A 144 12.40 -12.70 -1.24
N SER A 145 11.73 -13.22 -2.26
CA SER A 145 12.38 -13.51 -3.53
C SER A 145 11.38 -13.70 -4.64
N ARG A 146 11.87 -13.55 -5.87
CA ARG A 146 11.11 -13.88 -7.06
C ARG A 146 12.03 -14.62 -8.02
N SER A 147 11.63 -15.82 -8.43
CA SER A 147 12.37 -16.52 -9.50
C SER A 147 11.92 -15.97 -10.85
N PRO A 148 12.82 -15.94 -11.86
CA PRO A 148 12.49 -15.35 -13.15
C PRO A 148 11.27 -15.94 -13.83
N GLN A 149 10.87 -17.12 -13.47
CA GLN A 149 9.81 -17.78 -14.18
C GLN A 149 8.49 -17.81 -13.47
N GLU A 150 8.37 -17.71 -12.14
CA GLU A 150 7.04 -17.92 -11.63
C GLU A 150 6.84 -17.84 -10.14
N ASN A 151 7.89 -17.99 -9.34
CA ASN A 151 7.72 -18.03 -7.90
C ASN A 151 7.92 -16.67 -7.28
N PHE A 152 6.95 -16.29 -6.47
CA PHE A 152 7.00 -15.08 -5.67
C PHE A 152 6.89 -15.51 -4.22
N VAL A 153 7.93 -15.29 -3.45
CA VAL A 153 7.97 -15.72 -2.05
C VAL A 153 7.87 -14.53 -1.14
N ILE A 154 6.93 -14.59 -0.21
CA ILE A 154 6.76 -13.60 0.83
C ILE A 154 6.79 -14.28 2.18
N GLN A 155 7.15 -13.55 3.22
CA GLN A 155 7.15 -14.06 4.58
C GLN A 155 6.47 -13.08 5.52
N ARG A 156 6.04 -13.56 6.67
CA ARG A 156 5.41 -12.72 7.68
C ARG A 156 6.35 -11.60 8.10
N PHE A 157 5.81 -10.38 8.18
CA PHE A 157 6.52 -9.24 8.72
C PHE A 157 6.23 -9.15 10.22
N ASP A 158 7.20 -9.53 11.05
CA ASP A 158 7.00 -9.65 12.48
C ASP A 158 6.73 -8.30 13.16
N ASP A 159 7.21 -7.20 12.59
CA ASP A 159 6.99 -5.86 13.14
C ASP A 159 5.72 -5.17 12.59
N TYR A 160 4.83 -5.95 11.98
CA TYR A 160 3.57 -5.41 11.48
C TYR A 160 2.74 -4.80 12.63
N TRP A 161 2.17 -3.63 12.38
CA TRP A 161 1.42 -2.88 13.38
C TRP A 161 0.07 -3.53 13.75
N GLY A 162 -0.50 -4.30 12.86
CA GLY A 162 -1.81 -4.91 13.05
C GLY A 162 -1.73 -6.36 13.49
N THR A 163 -2.81 -7.11 13.23
CA THR A 163 -2.88 -8.52 13.58
C THR A 163 -1.85 -9.32 12.78
N PRO A 164 -0.97 -10.08 13.45
CA PRO A 164 0.02 -10.88 12.75
C PRO A 164 -0.61 -11.91 11.81
N ALA A 165 0.08 -12.19 10.71
CA ALA A 165 -0.34 -13.24 9.79
C ALA A 165 -0.14 -14.63 10.42
N TYR A 166 -1.01 -15.57 10.05
CA TYR A 166 -0.89 -16.95 10.54
C TYR A 166 0.29 -17.70 9.93
N LEU A 167 0.53 -17.46 8.64
CA LEU A 167 1.57 -18.17 7.90
C LEU A 167 2.90 -17.46 8.02
N ASP A 168 3.98 -18.24 8.18
CA ASP A 168 5.34 -17.67 8.21
C ASP A 168 5.80 -17.28 6.81
N LYS A 169 5.54 -18.14 5.84
CA LYS A 169 6.01 -17.96 4.47
C LYS A 169 5.00 -18.51 3.48
N VAL A 170 4.86 -17.81 2.36
CA VAL A 170 3.94 -18.19 1.29
C VAL A 170 4.67 -18.08 -0.04
N THR A 171 4.46 -19.07 -0.90
CA THR A 171 4.96 -19.04 -2.27
C THR A 171 3.78 -18.92 -3.21
N TYR A 172 3.80 -17.87 -4.03
CA TYR A 172 2.84 -17.68 -5.10
C TYR A 172 3.46 -18.15 -6.41
N LYS A 173 2.68 -18.87 -7.21
CA LYS A 173 3.04 -19.17 -8.59
C LYS A 173 2.23 -18.26 -9.48
N ILE A 174 2.91 -17.45 -10.29
CA ILE A 174 2.26 -16.47 -11.15
C ILE A 174 2.38 -16.95 -12.58
N TYR A 175 1.23 -17.10 -13.26
CA TYR A 175 1.15 -17.53 -14.63
C TYR A 175 0.95 -16.35 -15.57
N GLU A 176 1.29 -16.53 -16.85
CA GLU A 176 1.10 -15.48 -17.86
C GLU A 176 -0.34 -15.02 -18.00
N SER A 177 -1.30 -15.88 -17.68
CA SER A 177 -2.71 -15.55 -17.70
C SER A 177 -3.16 -14.66 -16.54
N ALA A 178 -2.25 -14.20 -15.71
CA ALA A 178 -2.51 -13.42 -14.51
C ALA A 178 -3.19 -14.18 -13.37
N ASP A 179 -3.38 -15.49 -13.50
CA ASP A 179 -3.85 -16.32 -12.40
C ASP A 179 -2.70 -16.60 -11.44
N ALA A 180 -3.02 -16.67 -10.17
CA ALA A 180 -2.03 -16.99 -9.15
C ALA A 180 -2.47 -18.24 -8.37
N LEU A 181 -1.56 -19.20 -8.25
CA LEU A 181 -1.73 -20.33 -7.34
C LEU A 181 -0.88 -20.09 -6.12
N VAL A 182 -1.46 -20.31 -4.96
CA VAL A 182 -0.80 -20.09 -3.68
C VAL A 182 -0.47 -21.44 -3.07
N THR A 183 0.79 -21.61 -2.67
CA THR A 183 1.24 -22.79 -1.93
C THR A 183 1.82 -22.33 -0.62
N ALA A 184 1.22 -22.77 0.49
CA ALA A 184 1.74 -22.48 1.81
C ALA A 184 2.97 -23.33 2.10
N LEU A 185 4.00 -22.73 2.67
CA LEU A 185 5.21 -23.42 3.07
C LEU A 185 5.24 -23.63 4.58
N LYS A 186 6.18 -24.45 5.05
CA LYS A 186 6.37 -24.78 6.47
C LYS A 186 5.19 -25.48 7.12
N GLY A 187 4.61 -26.44 6.42
CA GLY A 187 3.64 -27.35 7.02
C GLY A 187 2.33 -26.74 7.47
N LYS A 188 2.08 -25.51 7.15
CA LYS A 188 0.76 -24.89 7.35
C LYS A 188 -0.05 -25.14 6.10
N SER A 189 -0.88 -26.15 6.12
CA SER A 189 -1.69 -26.54 4.96
C SER A 189 -2.88 -25.63 4.76
N ILE A 190 -2.63 -24.33 4.70
CA ILE A 190 -3.69 -23.35 4.50
C ILE A 190 -3.51 -22.72 3.13
N ASP A 191 -4.53 -22.83 2.32
CA ASP A 191 -4.55 -22.17 1.02
C ASP A 191 -4.94 -20.72 1.20
N LEU A 192 -4.11 -19.81 0.69
CA LEU A 192 -4.46 -18.42 0.56
C LEU A 192 -4.95 -18.20 -0.86
N CYS A 193 -6.24 -18.05 -1.02
CA CYS A 193 -6.80 -17.70 -2.32
C CYS A 193 -6.70 -16.20 -2.49
N ALA A 194 -5.83 -15.78 -3.40
CA ALA A 194 -5.66 -14.36 -3.72
C ALA A 194 -6.63 -13.98 -4.83
N HIS A 195 -7.88 -13.78 -4.46
CA HIS A 195 -8.94 -13.40 -5.40
C HIS A 195 -9.25 -11.93 -5.29
#